data_22705e092f5bb6d751c002f436888611
#
_entry.id   22705e092f5bb6d751c002f436888611
#
_cell.length_a   1.000
_cell.length_b   1.000
_cell.length_c   1.000
_cell.angle_alpha   90.00
_cell.angle_beta   90.00
_cell.angle_gamma   90.00
#
_symmetry.space_group_name_H-M   'P 1'
#
loop_
_entity.id
_entity.type
_entity.pdbx_description
1 polymer ?
#
loop_
_entity_poly.entity_id
_entity_poly.type
_entity_poly.pdbx_seq_one_letter_code
_entity_poly.pdbx_strand_id
1 'polypeptide(L)'
;MYKRQAVIGRGGLIKPIESGVYEVNAALKNDLVNAQREHASNLGGLIAEQIAQAAGVKAYIADPVVVDELDDIARLSGIPECPRISIFHALNQKAIARRHAEKVGKRYEDLNLVVAHMGGGISVSAHCKGRVIDTNNALDGDGPIAPERAGTVPAGALVNLCFSGKYSQRDVLKMLAGKGGLVAHLNQNSVQQICIDIEKGDQKSKAVLDAMSYSIAKEIGAMAAVLKGQVDAILLTGGVAYNEPVNDVIREHCSFLAPIFIYPGEDEMGALMLNALSVLRGERTPKVYA
;
A
#
# COMPACT_ATOMS: atom_id res chain seq x y z
N MET A 1 -36.34 8.46 8.80
CA MET A 1 -35.63 8.15 7.55
C MET A 1 -34.24 8.77 7.62
N TYR A 2 -33.16 7.98 7.75
CA TYR A 2 -31.80 8.51 7.79
C TYR A 2 -31.43 9.03 6.39
N LYS A 3 -31.13 10.33 6.28
CA LYS A 3 -30.64 10.90 5.02
C LYS A 3 -29.14 10.67 4.92
N ARG A 4 -28.64 10.24 3.77
CA ARG A 4 -27.19 10.25 3.48
C ARG A 4 -26.71 11.71 3.55
N GLN A 5 -25.53 11.93 4.15
CA GLN A 5 -24.94 13.26 4.30
C GLN A 5 -23.73 13.45 3.36
N ALA A 6 -23.08 12.36 2.98
CA ALA A 6 -21.99 12.31 2.02
C ALA A 6 -21.86 10.91 1.44
N VAL A 7 -21.16 10.78 0.33
CA VAL A 7 -20.68 9.51 -0.22
C VAL A 7 -19.18 9.59 -0.38
N ILE A 8 -18.47 8.54 0.00
CA ILE A 8 -17.02 8.48 -0.15
C ILE A 8 -16.62 7.17 -0.82
N GLY A 9 -15.71 7.26 -1.78
CA GLY A 9 -15.16 6.12 -2.50
C GLY A 9 -13.64 6.05 -2.39
N ARG A 10 -13.07 4.93 -2.85
CA ARG A 10 -11.63 4.85 -3.08
C ARG A 10 -11.27 5.80 -4.22
N GLY A 11 -10.11 6.47 -4.09
CA GLY A 11 -9.50 7.15 -5.21
C GLY A 11 -8.74 6.15 -6.09
N GLY A 12 -8.53 6.50 -7.36
CA GLY A 12 -7.86 5.66 -8.36
C GLY A 12 -6.41 6.09 -8.64
N LEU A 13 -5.92 5.66 -9.80
CA LEU A 13 -4.62 6.04 -10.36
C LEU A 13 -4.74 7.38 -11.11
N ILE A 14 -4.91 8.44 -10.36
CA ILE A 14 -4.91 9.83 -10.82
C ILE A 14 -3.50 10.43 -10.72
N LYS A 15 -3.34 11.73 -10.95
CA LYS A 15 -2.07 12.42 -10.67
C LYS A 15 -1.65 12.25 -9.20
N PRO A 16 -0.34 12.27 -8.90
CA PRO A 16 0.15 12.29 -7.52
C PRO A 16 -0.46 13.46 -6.73
N ILE A 17 -0.94 13.18 -5.52
CA ILE A 17 -1.55 14.17 -4.63
C ILE A 17 -1.11 13.96 -3.19
N GLU A 18 -1.18 14.99 -2.37
CA GLU A 18 -0.98 14.86 -0.92
C GLU A 18 -2.08 14.03 -0.27
N SER A 19 -1.80 13.47 0.91
CA SER A 19 -2.80 12.80 1.74
C SER A 19 -3.97 13.73 2.10
N GLY A 20 -5.18 13.19 2.09
CA GLY A 20 -6.37 13.92 2.50
C GLY A 20 -7.66 13.40 1.89
N VAL A 21 -8.73 14.15 2.15
CA VAL A 21 -10.05 13.94 1.54
C VAL A 21 -10.22 14.96 0.42
N TYR A 22 -10.63 14.50 -0.74
CA TYR A 22 -10.85 15.34 -1.92
C TYR A 22 -12.31 15.27 -2.36
N GLU A 23 -12.92 16.43 -2.66
CA GLU A 23 -14.23 16.47 -3.29
C GLU A 23 -14.11 15.97 -4.74
N VAL A 24 -15.03 15.12 -5.17
CA VAL A 24 -15.05 14.60 -6.56
C VAL A 24 -15.56 15.70 -7.48
N ASN A 25 -14.63 16.37 -8.16
CA ASN A 25 -14.92 17.44 -9.12
C ASN A 25 -14.72 16.96 -10.58
N ALA A 26 -14.93 17.86 -11.53
CA ALA A 26 -14.83 17.56 -12.95
C ALA A 26 -13.40 17.12 -13.37
N ALA A 27 -12.36 17.76 -12.80
CA ALA A 27 -10.97 17.43 -13.11
C ALA A 27 -10.63 16.01 -12.63
N LEU A 28 -11.01 15.66 -11.39
CA LEU A 28 -10.78 14.33 -10.82
C LEU A 28 -11.52 13.25 -11.62
N LYS A 29 -12.77 13.49 -12.03
CA LYS A 29 -13.54 12.56 -12.89
C LYS A 29 -12.86 12.35 -14.22
N ASN A 30 -12.41 13.44 -14.86
CA ASN A 30 -11.69 13.35 -16.14
C ASN A 30 -10.46 12.46 -16.01
N ASP A 31 -9.65 12.65 -14.97
CA ASP A 31 -8.43 11.89 -14.77
C ASP A 31 -8.70 10.41 -14.40
N LEU A 32 -9.80 10.12 -13.66
CA LEU A 32 -10.22 8.74 -13.40
C LEU A 32 -10.66 7.98 -14.66
N VAL A 33 -11.39 8.66 -15.58
CA VAL A 33 -11.88 8.08 -16.83
C VAL A 33 -10.73 7.88 -17.82
N ASN A 34 -9.79 8.84 -17.89
CA ASN A 34 -8.68 8.83 -18.84
C ASN A 34 -7.36 8.32 -18.21
N ALA A 35 -7.43 7.62 -17.08
CA ALA A 35 -6.25 7.11 -16.40
C ALA A 35 -5.41 6.22 -17.34
N GLN A 36 -4.10 6.45 -17.39
CA GLN A 36 -3.17 5.69 -18.23
C GLN A 36 -3.14 4.19 -17.93
N ARG A 37 -3.57 3.80 -16.74
CA ARG A 37 -3.65 2.40 -16.30
C ARG A 37 -5.07 2.07 -15.84
N GLU A 38 -5.61 1.01 -16.38
CA GLU A 38 -6.88 0.44 -15.92
C GLU A 38 -6.67 -0.23 -14.55
N HIS A 39 -7.42 0.22 -13.57
CA HIS A 39 -7.43 -0.36 -12.23
C HIS A 39 -8.83 -0.25 -11.61
N ALA A 40 -9.26 -1.27 -10.89
CA ALA A 40 -10.61 -1.29 -10.28
C ALA A 40 -10.85 -0.09 -9.36
N SER A 41 -9.82 0.43 -8.69
CA SER A 41 -9.94 1.61 -7.83
C SER A 41 -10.34 2.89 -8.57
N ASN A 42 -10.12 2.98 -9.90
CA ASN A 42 -10.54 4.14 -10.69
C ASN A 42 -12.06 4.31 -10.71
N LEU A 43 -12.80 3.23 -10.50
CA LEU A 43 -14.27 3.26 -10.46
C LEU A 43 -14.82 3.85 -9.14
N GLY A 44 -14.04 3.82 -8.06
CA GLY A 44 -14.54 4.18 -6.73
C GLY A 44 -15.05 5.62 -6.63
N GLY A 45 -14.30 6.58 -7.17
CA GLY A 45 -14.71 7.99 -7.22
C GLY A 45 -15.91 8.24 -8.13
N LEU A 46 -15.97 7.55 -9.29
CA LEU A 46 -17.08 7.67 -10.25
C LEU A 46 -18.38 7.12 -9.69
N ILE A 47 -18.33 5.94 -9.03
CA ILE A 47 -19.48 5.32 -8.38
C ILE A 47 -19.97 6.20 -7.21
N ALA A 48 -19.03 6.73 -6.41
CA ALA A 48 -19.35 7.62 -5.29
C ALA A 48 -20.10 8.86 -5.80
N GLU A 49 -19.66 9.44 -6.89
CA GLU A 49 -20.29 10.63 -7.49
C GLU A 49 -21.70 10.33 -7.99
N GLN A 50 -21.94 9.23 -8.72
CA GLN A 50 -23.28 8.85 -9.18
C GLN A 50 -24.25 8.66 -8.02
N ILE A 51 -23.82 7.98 -6.95
CA ILE A 51 -24.65 7.76 -5.76
C ILE A 51 -24.93 9.10 -5.05
N ALA A 52 -23.95 9.97 -4.97
CA ALA A 52 -24.06 11.27 -4.32
C ALA A 52 -25.03 12.19 -5.07
N GLN A 53 -24.96 12.24 -6.40
CA GLN A 53 -25.91 12.99 -7.24
C GLN A 53 -27.36 12.52 -7.01
N ALA A 54 -27.61 11.20 -7.03
CA ALA A 54 -28.93 10.65 -6.78
C ALA A 54 -29.46 10.95 -5.36
N ALA A 55 -28.55 11.16 -4.39
CA ALA A 55 -28.88 11.47 -3.00
C ALA A 55 -28.91 12.99 -2.68
N GLY A 56 -28.50 13.84 -3.62
CA GLY A 56 -28.38 15.29 -3.40
C GLY A 56 -27.31 15.70 -2.37
N VAL A 57 -26.22 14.95 -2.30
CA VAL A 57 -25.11 15.17 -1.36
C VAL A 57 -23.76 15.24 -2.08
N LYS A 58 -22.68 15.57 -1.36
CA LYS A 58 -21.33 15.61 -1.93
C LYS A 58 -20.68 14.23 -1.99
N ALA A 59 -19.83 14.05 -3.02
CA ALA A 59 -18.98 12.88 -3.18
C ALA A 59 -17.53 13.21 -2.84
N TYR A 60 -16.83 12.27 -2.22
CA TYR A 60 -15.45 12.39 -1.83
C TYR A 60 -14.64 11.14 -2.20
N ILE A 61 -13.31 11.30 -2.29
CA ILE A 61 -12.33 10.22 -2.20
C ILE A 61 -11.38 10.51 -1.05
N ALA A 62 -10.71 9.51 -0.52
CA ALA A 62 -9.71 9.67 0.54
C ALA A 62 -8.47 8.83 0.28
N ASP A 63 -7.30 9.42 0.55
CA ASP A 63 -5.99 8.78 0.58
C ASP A 63 -5.81 7.73 -0.55
N PRO A 64 -5.91 8.11 -1.86
CA PRO A 64 -5.75 7.18 -2.96
C PRO A 64 -4.34 6.58 -2.99
N VAL A 65 -4.15 5.49 -3.75
CA VAL A 65 -2.86 4.78 -3.85
C VAL A 65 -1.72 5.64 -4.39
N VAL A 66 -2.03 6.76 -5.01
CA VAL A 66 -1.11 7.77 -5.58
C VAL A 66 -0.81 8.92 -4.62
N VAL A 67 -1.12 8.76 -3.33
CA VAL A 67 -0.64 9.73 -2.33
C VAL A 67 0.87 9.83 -2.43
N ASP A 68 1.36 11.05 -2.61
CA ASP A 68 2.79 11.32 -2.78
C ASP A 68 3.24 12.41 -1.80
N GLU A 69 3.93 11.96 -0.77
CA GLU A 69 4.55 12.81 0.26
C GLU A 69 6.04 12.48 0.41
N LEU A 70 6.63 11.81 -0.60
CA LEU A 70 8.05 11.45 -0.58
C LEU A 70 8.93 12.68 -0.41
N ASP A 71 9.96 12.54 0.41
CA ASP A 71 11.03 13.53 0.42
C ASP A 71 11.75 13.54 -0.94
N ASP A 72 12.26 14.70 -1.37
CA ASP A 72 12.88 14.85 -2.70
C ASP A 72 14.03 13.87 -2.92
N ILE A 73 14.81 13.61 -1.89
CA ILE A 73 15.92 12.62 -1.96
C ILE A 73 15.40 11.20 -2.21
N ALA A 74 14.20 10.87 -1.74
CA ALA A 74 13.60 9.55 -1.93
C ALA A 74 13.09 9.32 -3.36
N ARG A 75 12.96 10.38 -4.18
CA ARG A 75 12.49 10.30 -5.58
C ARG A 75 13.59 9.89 -6.54
N LEU A 76 14.84 10.10 -6.18
CA LEU A 76 15.97 9.82 -7.06
C LEU A 76 16.27 8.32 -7.12
N SER A 77 16.40 7.80 -8.32
CA SER A 77 17.01 6.50 -8.58
C SER A 77 18.42 6.67 -9.15
N GLY A 78 19.12 5.57 -9.40
CA GLY A 78 20.43 5.59 -10.07
C GLY A 78 20.37 5.95 -11.57
N ILE A 79 19.17 6.05 -12.16
CA ILE A 79 18.94 6.37 -13.57
C ILE A 79 17.90 7.50 -13.64
N PRO A 80 18.26 8.71 -14.14
CA PRO A 80 17.38 9.87 -14.15
C PRO A 80 16.03 9.64 -14.88
N GLU A 81 16.02 8.80 -15.92
CA GLU A 81 14.83 8.45 -16.69
C GLU A 81 13.88 7.50 -15.97
N CYS A 82 14.31 6.97 -14.81
CA CYS A 82 13.55 6.02 -14.00
C CYS A 82 13.37 6.54 -12.57
N PRO A 83 12.69 7.66 -12.33
CA PRO A 83 12.48 8.18 -10.98
C PRO A 83 11.63 7.22 -10.15
N ARG A 84 11.80 7.27 -8.82
CA ARG A 84 10.92 6.54 -7.91
C ARG A 84 9.57 7.24 -7.80
N ILE A 85 8.50 6.45 -7.78
CA ILE A 85 7.12 6.92 -7.76
C ILE A 85 6.41 6.32 -6.55
N SER A 86 5.68 7.17 -5.81
CA SER A 86 4.86 6.74 -4.68
C SER A 86 3.61 6.03 -5.17
N ILE A 87 3.54 4.71 -4.95
CA ILE A 87 2.31 3.90 -5.12
C ILE A 87 2.24 2.91 -3.97
N PHE A 88 1.36 3.16 -3.00
CA PHE A 88 1.27 2.33 -1.81
C PHE A 88 -0.17 2.26 -1.28
N HIS A 89 -0.42 1.45 -0.25
CA HIS A 89 -1.74 1.29 0.35
C HIS A 89 -2.05 2.44 1.32
N ALA A 90 -2.09 3.67 0.80
CA ALA A 90 -2.15 4.90 1.59
C ALA A 90 -3.34 4.93 2.56
N LEU A 91 -4.55 4.60 2.09
CA LEU A 91 -5.77 4.59 2.90
C LEU A 91 -5.62 3.70 4.14
N ASN A 92 -5.20 2.44 3.94
CA ASN A 92 -5.04 1.48 5.03
C ASN A 92 -3.89 1.89 5.95
N GLN A 93 -2.70 2.18 5.42
CA GLN A 93 -1.53 2.51 6.23
C GLN A 93 -1.76 3.73 7.11
N LYS A 94 -2.35 4.81 6.57
CA LYS A 94 -2.66 6.01 7.35
C LYS A 94 -3.78 5.79 8.37
N ALA A 95 -4.77 4.96 8.05
CA ALA A 95 -5.82 4.58 9.00
C ALA A 95 -5.24 3.79 10.18
N ILE A 96 -4.39 2.81 9.92
CA ILE A 96 -3.73 2.01 10.97
C ILE A 96 -2.76 2.86 11.79
N ALA A 97 -2.01 3.77 11.19
CA ALA A 97 -1.13 4.69 11.90
C ALA A 97 -1.92 5.60 12.87
N ARG A 98 -3.05 6.15 12.43
CA ARG A 98 -3.95 6.96 13.30
C ARG A 98 -4.56 6.11 14.42
N ARG A 99 -5.04 4.90 14.10
CA ARG A 99 -5.58 3.96 15.10
C ARG A 99 -4.53 3.56 16.14
N HIS A 100 -3.28 3.34 15.72
CA HIS A 100 -2.19 3.05 16.65
C HIS A 100 -1.90 4.27 17.55
N ALA A 101 -1.81 5.46 16.98
CA ALA A 101 -1.57 6.70 17.71
C ALA A 101 -2.66 6.93 18.79
N GLU A 102 -3.93 6.76 18.46
CA GLU A 102 -5.05 6.83 19.40
C GLU A 102 -4.89 5.80 20.53
N LYS A 103 -4.55 4.55 20.20
CA LYS A 103 -4.34 3.46 21.17
C LYS A 103 -3.23 3.76 22.18
N VAL A 104 -2.19 4.48 21.76
CA VAL A 104 -1.06 4.84 22.65
C VAL A 104 -1.20 6.26 23.24
N GLY A 105 -2.33 6.92 23.04
CA GLY A 105 -2.63 8.26 23.60
C GLY A 105 -1.79 9.39 22.99
N LYS A 106 -1.35 9.25 21.74
CA LYS A 106 -0.57 10.24 20.98
C LYS A 106 -1.30 10.67 19.72
N ARG A 107 -0.87 11.76 19.09
CA ARG A 107 -1.33 12.11 17.75
C ARG A 107 -0.43 11.40 16.72
N TYR A 108 -0.96 11.08 15.56
CA TYR A 108 -0.20 10.49 14.46
C TYR A 108 0.96 11.40 14.01
N GLU A 109 0.73 12.72 14.06
CA GLU A 109 1.72 13.75 13.71
C GLU A 109 2.89 13.86 14.73
N ASP A 110 2.81 13.16 15.85
CA ASP A 110 3.88 13.11 16.86
C ASP A 110 4.75 11.84 16.76
N LEU A 111 4.38 10.89 15.87
CA LEU A 111 5.01 9.58 15.77
C LEU A 111 5.84 9.40 14.50
N ASN A 112 6.91 8.63 14.64
CA ASN A 112 7.65 8.02 13.53
C ASN A 112 7.34 6.53 13.49
N LEU A 113 6.76 6.04 12.41
CA LEU A 113 6.30 4.66 12.29
C LEU A 113 6.85 4.02 11.01
N VAL A 114 7.19 2.73 11.10
CA VAL A 114 7.32 1.91 9.89
C VAL A 114 6.04 1.11 9.76
N VAL A 115 5.33 1.25 8.64
CA VAL A 115 4.07 0.54 8.41
C VAL A 115 4.23 -0.40 7.22
N ALA A 116 4.03 -1.70 7.46
CA ALA A 116 4.02 -2.74 6.43
C ALA A 116 2.58 -3.20 6.19
N HIS A 117 1.99 -2.80 5.07
CA HIS A 117 0.75 -3.36 4.58
C HIS A 117 1.05 -4.59 3.72
N MET A 118 0.54 -5.74 4.13
CA MET A 118 0.84 -7.05 3.56
C MET A 118 -0.45 -7.69 3.04
N GLY A 119 -0.75 -7.45 1.76
CA GLY A 119 -1.89 -8.00 1.02
C GLY A 119 -1.43 -8.77 -0.22
N GLY A 120 -2.22 -8.82 -1.30
CA GLY A 120 -1.82 -9.36 -2.60
C GLY A 120 -0.60 -8.64 -3.20
N GLY A 121 -0.45 -7.35 -2.89
CA GLY A 121 0.79 -6.57 -2.98
C GLY A 121 1.25 -6.15 -1.59
N ILE A 122 2.52 -5.78 -1.46
CA ILE A 122 3.11 -5.35 -0.18
C ILE A 122 3.71 -3.96 -0.35
N SER A 123 3.37 -3.06 0.57
CA SER A 123 4.03 -1.76 0.69
C SER A 123 4.54 -1.56 2.10
N VAL A 124 5.79 -1.16 2.22
CA VAL A 124 6.43 -0.80 3.49
C VAL A 124 6.83 0.67 3.40
N SER A 125 6.41 1.46 4.37
CA SER A 125 6.55 2.91 4.30
C SER A 125 7.11 3.49 5.59
N ALA A 126 7.92 4.54 5.45
CA ALA A 126 8.44 5.36 6.54
C ALA A 126 7.47 6.54 6.78
N HIS A 127 6.74 6.48 7.89
CA HIS A 127 5.86 7.56 8.32
C HIS A 127 6.61 8.46 9.30
N CYS A 128 6.83 9.71 8.93
CA CYS A 128 7.48 10.72 9.75
C CYS A 128 6.49 11.83 10.08
N LYS A 129 6.07 11.92 11.34
CA LYS A 129 5.22 13.02 11.83
C LYS A 129 3.98 13.28 10.96
N GLY A 130 3.26 12.20 10.62
CA GLY A 130 2.02 12.27 9.84
C GLY A 130 2.19 12.19 8.31
N ARG A 131 3.42 12.28 7.78
CA ARG A 131 3.75 12.16 6.35
C ARG A 131 4.41 10.83 6.03
N VAL A 132 4.18 10.31 4.82
CA VAL A 132 4.89 9.15 4.28
C VAL A 132 6.06 9.66 3.44
N ILE A 133 7.25 9.70 4.04
CA ILE A 133 8.43 10.33 3.44
C ILE A 133 9.24 9.39 2.53
N ASP A 134 9.01 8.08 2.63
CA ASP A 134 9.52 7.07 1.71
C ASP A 134 8.62 5.83 1.70
N THR A 135 8.52 5.18 0.56
CA THR A 135 7.80 3.92 0.37
C THR A 135 8.28 3.21 -0.90
N ASN A 136 8.15 1.90 -0.97
CA ASN A 136 8.33 1.17 -2.22
C ASN A 136 7.11 1.36 -3.15
N ASN A 137 7.33 1.29 -4.46
CA ASN A 137 6.24 1.19 -5.43
C ASN A 137 5.66 -0.24 -5.41
N ALA A 138 4.56 -0.40 -4.69
CA ALA A 138 3.93 -1.71 -4.48
C ALA A 138 3.29 -2.32 -5.74
N LEU A 139 3.35 -1.67 -6.90
CA LEU A 139 2.71 -2.13 -8.15
C LEU A 139 3.71 -2.54 -9.23
N ASP A 140 4.87 -1.89 -9.34
CA ASP A 140 5.72 -1.95 -10.52
C ASP A 140 7.07 -2.70 -10.31
N GLY A 141 7.12 -3.67 -9.41
CA GLY A 141 8.32 -4.50 -9.22
C GLY A 141 9.39 -3.84 -8.35
N ASP A 142 8.96 -3.16 -7.29
CA ASP A 142 9.81 -2.58 -6.26
C ASP A 142 9.39 -3.11 -4.88
N GLY A 143 10.32 -3.13 -3.93
CA GLY A 143 10.09 -3.58 -2.56
C GLY A 143 10.02 -5.10 -2.39
N PRO A 144 9.27 -5.60 -1.39
CA PRO A 144 9.23 -7.02 -1.03
C PRO A 144 8.57 -7.91 -2.08
N ILE A 145 8.96 -9.19 -2.09
CA ILE A 145 8.18 -10.25 -2.73
C ILE A 145 6.79 -10.25 -2.08
N ALA A 146 5.73 -10.34 -2.89
CA ALA A 146 4.36 -10.36 -2.40
C ALA A 146 3.60 -11.57 -2.97
N PRO A 147 2.39 -11.88 -2.47
CA PRO A 147 1.59 -12.98 -3.02
C PRO A 147 1.44 -12.94 -4.54
N GLU A 148 1.19 -11.77 -5.14
CA GLU A 148 0.91 -11.64 -6.58
C GLU A 148 1.91 -10.72 -7.31
N ARG A 149 3.00 -10.29 -6.66
CA ARG A 149 3.96 -9.34 -7.24
C ARG A 149 5.39 -9.79 -7.00
N ALA A 150 6.23 -9.55 -8.00
CA ALA A 150 7.62 -10.01 -7.98
C ALA A 150 8.47 -9.32 -6.89
N GLY A 151 8.11 -8.07 -6.52
CA GLY A 151 9.01 -7.22 -5.74
C GLY A 151 10.24 -6.83 -6.55
N THR A 152 11.28 -6.40 -5.87
CA THR A 152 12.54 -6.02 -6.51
C THR A 152 13.22 -7.24 -7.13
N VAL A 153 13.46 -7.18 -8.44
CA VAL A 153 14.21 -8.20 -9.19
C VAL A 153 15.57 -7.64 -9.65
N PRO A 154 16.60 -8.48 -9.87
CA PRO A 154 17.88 -8.02 -10.40
C PRO A 154 17.68 -7.36 -11.77
N ALA A 155 17.97 -6.05 -11.87
CA ALA A 155 17.70 -5.24 -13.06
C ALA A 155 18.34 -5.81 -14.34
N GLY A 156 19.61 -6.26 -14.27
CA GLY A 156 20.30 -6.85 -15.41
C GLY A 156 19.65 -8.15 -15.90
N ALA A 157 19.14 -8.98 -15.00
CA ALA A 157 18.40 -10.19 -15.36
C ALA A 157 17.05 -9.83 -16.01
N LEU A 158 16.35 -8.81 -15.52
CA LEU A 158 15.10 -8.32 -16.11
C LEU A 158 15.33 -7.79 -17.54
N VAL A 159 16.39 -7.01 -17.75
CA VAL A 159 16.76 -6.52 -19.09
C VAL A 159 17.02 -7.69 -20.04
N ASN A 160 17.82 -8.69 -19.63
CA ASN A 160 18.07 -9.88 -20.45
C ASN A 160 16.78 -10.64 -20.78
N LEU A 161 15.84 -10.72 -19.84
CA LEU A 161 14.53 -11.33 -20.05
C LEU A 161 13.71 -10.55 -21.10
N CYS A 162 13.65 -9.20 -20.99
CA CYS A 162 12.94 -8.34 -21.92
C CYS A 162 13.44 -8.47 -23.37
N PHE A 163 14.76 -8.58 -23.55
CA PHE A 163 15.39 -8.67 -24.87
C PHE A 163 15.66 -10.12 -25.33
N SER A 164 15.16 -11.12 -24.60
CA SER A 164 15.34 -12.54 -24.98
C SER A 164 14.52 -12.98 -26.20
N GLY A 165 13.55 -12.18 -26.63
CA GLY A 165 12.57 -12.54 -27.66
C GLY A 165 11.52 -13.57 -27.22
N LYS A 166 11.53 -14.02 -25.95
CA LYS A 166 10.62 -15.06 -25.44
C LYS A 166 9.29 -14.50 -24.93
N TYR A 167 9.27 -13.24 -24.51
CA TYR A 167 8.14 -12.61 -23.84
C TYR A 167 7.83 -11.25 -24.46
N SER A 168 6.55 -10.92 -24.58
CA SER A 168 6.12 -9.58 -24.91
C SER A 168 6.26 -8.65 -23.69
N GLN A 169 6.27 -7.33 -23.91
CA GLN A 169 6.21 -6.33 -22.84
C GLN A 169 5.06 -6.62 -21.86
N ARG A 170 3.87 -6.95 -22.40
CA ARG A 170 2.68 -7.29 -21.59
C ARG A 170 2.91 -8.50 -20.71
N ASP A 171 3.64 -9.51 -21.17
CA ASP A 171 3.93 -10.71 -20.37
C ASP A 171 4.89 -10.38 -19.25
N VAL A 172 5.93 -9.58 -19.52
CA VAL A 172 6.88 -9.16 -18.49
C VAL A 172 6.18 -8.29 -17.42
N LEU A 173 5.34 -7.33 -17.82
CA LEU A 173 4.56 -6.53 -16.86
C LEU A 173 3.65 -7.39 -16.00
N LYS A 174 3.05 -8.47 -16.56
CA LYS A 174 2.27 -9.43 -15.75
C LYS A 174 3.14 -10.25 -14.80
N MET A 175 4.41 -10.54 -15.15
CA MET A 175 5.34 -11.19 -14.23
C MET A 175 5.70 -10.27 -13.04
N LEU A 176 5.75 -8.95 -13.27
CA LEU A 176 5.95 -8.00 -12.18
C LEU A 176 4.70 -7.86 -11.29
N ALA A 177 3.50 -7.78 -11.90
CA ALA A 177 2.25 -7.58 -11.17
C ALA A 177 1.13 -8.51 -11.65
N GLY A 178 0.64 -9.38 -10.78
CA GLY A 178 -0.44 -10.34 -11.00
C GLY A 178 0.00 -11.79 -11.18
N LYS A 179 1.19 -12.04 -11.73
CA LYS A 179 1.77 -13.39 -11.91
C LYS A 179 3.17 -13.54 -11.29
N GLY A 180 3.58 -12.57 -10.47
CA GLY A 180 4.84 -12.60 -9.72
C GLY A 180 4.68 -13.20 -8.33
N GLY A 181 5.75 -13.15 -7.55
CA GLY A 181 5.77 -13.55 -6.15
C GLY A 181 5.39 -15.00 -5.90
N LEU A 182 4.53 -15.24 -4.90
CA LEU A 182 4.11 -16.60 -4.54
C LEU A 182 3.40 -17.30 -5.70
N VAL A 183 2.60 -16.57 -6.48
CA VAL A 183 1.94 -17.12 -7.69
C VAL A 183 2.96 -17.65 -8.68
N ALA A 184 4.06 -16.95 -8.92
CA ALA A 184 5.09 -17.41 -9.85
C ALA A 184 5.79 -18.70 -9.38
N HIS A 185 6.04 -18.81 -8.09
CA HIS A 185 6.81 -19.92 -7.52
C HIS A 185 5.96 -21.15 -7.17
N LEU A 186 4.72 -20.91 -6.68
CA LEU A 186 3.86 -21.92 -6.07
C LEU A 186 2.50 -22.09 -6.78
N ASN A 187 2.20 -21.23 -7.77
CA ASN A 187 0.87 -21.14 -8.39
C ASN A 187 -0.25 -20.93 -7.36
N GLN A 188 0.07 -20.24 -6.26
CA GLN A 188 -0.82 -20.02 -5.10
C GLN A 188 -0.55 -18.62 -4.54
N ASN A 189 -1.63 -17.85 -4.24
CA ASN A 189 -1.56 -16.55 -3.60
C ASN A 189 -2.08 -16.53 -2.16
N SER A 190 -2.76 -17.59 -1.72
CA SER A 190 -3.26 -17.71 -0.36
C SER A 190 -2.14 -18.13 0.60
N VAL A 191 -1.64 -17.16 1.39
CA VAL A 191 -0.63 -17.43 2.41
C VAL A 191 -1.14 -18.43 3.45
N GLN A 192 -2.43 -18.38 3.79
CA GLN A 192 -3.05 -19.35 4.70
C GLN A 192 -2.93 -20.77 4.15
N GLN A 193 -3.23 -20.99 2.86
CA GLN A 193 -3.10 -22.32 2.24
C GLN A 193 -1.64 -22.76 2.19
N ILE A 194 -0.72 -21.86 1.89
CA ILE A 194 0.72 -22.14 1.89
C ILE A 194 1.19 -22.59 3.28
N CYS A 195 0.74 -21.93 4.35
CA CYS A 195 1.04 -22.36 5.73
C CYS A 195 0.54 -23.78 6.00
N ILE A 196 -0.68 -24.12 5.57
CA ILE A 196 -1.23 -25.49 5.69
C ILE A 196 -0.38 -26.50 4.92
N ASP A 197 0.11 -26.16 3.75
CA ASP A 197 0.94 -27.06 2.93
C ASP A 197 2.34 -27.24 3.57
N ILE A 198 2.88 -26.21 4.20
CA ILE A 198 4.12 -26.29 5.01
C ILE A 198 3.94 -27.27 6.18
N GLU A 199 2.82 -27.21 6.90
CA GLU A 199 2.51 -28.12 8.01
C GLU A 199 2.43 -29.60 7.54
N LYS A 200 2.07 -29.82 6.26
CA LYS A 200 2.09 -31.14 5.61
C LYS A 200 3.47 -31.55 5.08
N GLY A 201 4.49 -30.71 5.26
CA GLY A 201 5.88 -31.02 4.91
C GLY A 201 6.35 -30.43 3.57
N ASP A 202 5.61 -29.52 2.93
CA ASP A 202 6.04 -28.88 1.67
C ASP A 202 7.21 -27.90 1.91
N GLN A 203 8.43 -28.39 1.64
CA GLN A 203 9.67 -27.61 1.81
C GLN A 203 9.81 -26.49 0.78
N LYS A 204 9.24 -26.63 -0.42
CA LYS A 204 9.25 -25.58 -1.44
C LYS A 204 8.40 -24.39 -0.99
N SER A 205 7.19 -24.65 -0.51
CA SER A 205 6.30 -23.65 0.05
C SER A 205 6.97 -22.92 1.21
N LYS A 206 7.65 -23.66 2.11
CA LYS A 206 8.40 -23.06 3.21
C LYS A 206 9.49 -22.10 2.72
N ALA A 207 10.35 -22.54 1.83
CA ALA A 207 11.46 -21.72 1.33
C ALA A 207 10.97 -20.44 0.65
N VAL A 208 9.87 -20.51 -0.11
CA VAL A 208 9.32 -19.34 -0.80
C VAL A 208 8.64 -18.38 0.17
N LEU A 209 7.90 -18.89 1.17
CA LEU A 209 7.28 -18.06 2.21
C LEU A 209 8.32 -17.36 3.10
N ASP A 210 9.38 -18.09 3.48
CA ASP A 210 10.51 -17.54 4.23
C ASP A 210 11.20 -16.43 3.44
N ALA A 211 11.42 -16.61 2.13
CA ALA A 211 12.00 -15.59 1.25
C ALA A 211 11.12 -14.32 1.16
N MET A 212 9.80 -14.48 1.06
CA MET A 212 8.86 -13.37 1.10
C MET A 212 8.97 -12.63 2.45
N SER A 213 8.88 -13.33 3.56
CA SER A 213 8.92 -12.76 4.91
C SER A 213 10.26 -12.04 5.18
N TYR A 214 11.37 -12.65 4.76
CA TYR A 214 12.69 -12.05 4.82
C TYR A 214 12.80 -10.76 3.99
N SER A 215 12.21 -10.74 2.78
CA SER A 215 12.21 -9.54 1.95
C SER A 215 11.41 -8.38 2.59
N ILE A 216 10.31 -8.69 3.31
CA ILE A 216 9.55 -7.71 4.08
C ILE A 216 10.40 -7.16 5.24
N ALA A 217 11.07 -8.03 5.97
CA ALA A 217 11.94 -7.62 7.08
C ALA A 217 13.08 -6.70 6.60
N LYS A 218 13.70 -6.99 5.46
CA LYS A 218 14.70 -6.11 4.83
C LYS A 218 14.14 -4.73 4.53
N GLU A 219 12.95 -4.64 3.97
CA GLU A 219 12.33 -3.37 3.63
C GLU A 219 11.95 -2.57 4.88
N ILE A 220 11.48 -3.24 5.95
CA ILE A 220 11.28 -2.61 7.26
C ILE A 220 12.60 -2.01 7.78
N GLY A 221 13.70 -2.73 7.66
CA GLY A 221 15.03 -2.23 8.02
C GLY A 221 15.46 -1.01 7.20
N ALA A 222 15.19 -1.01 5.89
CA ALA A 222 15.44 0.14 5.03
C ALA A 222 14.62 1.37 5.45
N MET A 223 13.33 1.21 5.73
CA MET A 223 12.47 2.29 6.20
C MET A 223 12.86 2.80 7.60
N ALA A 224 13.37 1.93 8.47
CA ALA A 224 13.94 2.35 9.75
C ALA A 224 15.19 3.21 9.57
N ALA A 225 16.04 2.91 8.57
CA ALA A 225 17.19 3.74 8.21
C ALA A 225 16.77 5.11 7.67
N VAL A 226 15.70 5.18 6.86
CA VAL A 226 15.09 6.45 6.40
C VAL A 226 14.70 7.32 7.59
N LEU A 227 14.14 6.73 8.64
CA LEU A 227 13.79 7.41 9.90
C LEU A 227 15.01 7.61 10.83
N LYS A 228 16.23 7.32 10.37
CA LYS A 228 17.49 7.45 11.14
C LYS A 228 17.48 6.67 12.46
N GLY A 229 16.81 5.53 12.48
CA GLY A 229 16.63 4.69 13.66
C GLY A 229 15.65 5.26 14.71
N GLN A 230 15.03 6.42 14.45
CA GLN A 230 14.03 7.01 15.35
C GLN A 230 12.65 6.46 15.04
N VAL A 231 12.40 5.22 15.39
CA VAL A 231 11.15 4.50 15.13
C VAL A 231 10.40 4.28 16.44
N ASP A 232 9.21 4.86 16.55
CA ASP A 232 8.36 4.64 17.75
C ASP A 232 7.70 3.26 17.72
N ALA A 233 7.30 2.77 16.55
CA ALA A 233 6.73 1.44 16.36
C ALA A 233 6.82 0.95 14.92
N ILE A 234 6.78 -0.38 14.75
CA ILE A 234 6.57 -1.08 13.48
C ILE A 234 5.15 -1.63 13.50
N LEU A 235 4.35 -1.32 12.47
CA LEU A 235 2.96 -1.74 12.35
C LEU A 235 2.82 -2.72 11.19
N LEU A 236 2.34 -3.94 11.47
CA LEU A 236 2.03 -4.95 10.46
C LEU A 236 0.52 -4.99 10.23
N THR A 237 0.07 -4.87 8.99
CA THR A 237 -1.36 -4.87 8.62
C THR A 237 -1.60 -5.58 7.28
N GLY A 238 -2.84 -5.67 6.85
CA GLY A 238 -3.24 -6.42 5.66
C GLY A 238 -3.56 -7.89 5.95
N GLY A 239 -4.06 -8.60 4.94
CA GLY A 239 -4.53 -9.99 5.09
C GLY A 239 -3.43 -10.99 5.44
N VAL A 240 -2.19 -10.76 4.99
CA VAL A 240 -1.04 -11.63 5.30
C VAL A 240 -0.69 -11.57 6.79
N ALA A 241 -0.96 -10.45 7.46
CA ALA A 241 -0.68 -10.29 8.90
C ALA A 241 -1.51 -11.21 9.83
N TYR A 242 -2.50 -11.94 9.29
CA TYR A 242 -3.17 -13.02 10.04
C TYR A 242 -2.29 -14.26 10.22
N ASN A 243 -1.19 -14.40 9.48
CA ASN A 243 -0.39 -15.60 9.43
C ASN A 243 0.85 -15.46 10.33
N GLU A 244 0.81 -16.06 11.50
CA GLU A 244 1.91 -15.99 12.48
C GLU A 244 3.27 -16.43 11.93
N PRO A 245 3.41 -17.47 11.07
CA PRO A 245 4.72 -17.82 10.52
C PRO A 245 5.42 -16.65 9.80
N VAL A 246 4.67 -15.77 9.12
CA VAL A 246 5.22 -14.56 8.49
C VAL A 246 5.61 -13.54 9.54
N ASN A 247 4.73 -13.31 10.51
CA ASN A 247 4.97 -12.35 11.59
C ASN A 247 6.18 -12.73 12.45
N ASP A 248 6.39 -14.03 12.70
CA ASP A 248 7.51 -14.55 13.48
C ASP A 248 8.85 -14.27 12.82
N VAL A 249 8.96 -14.52 11.50
CA VAL A 249 10.17 -14.16 10.75
C VAL A 249 10.43 -12.65 10.81
N ILE A 250 9.38 -11.80 10.67
CA ILE A 250 9.54 -10.36 10.78
C ILE A 250 9.96 -9.96 12.19
N ARG A 251 9.40 -10.54 13.24
CA ARG A 251 9.80 -10.28 14.64
C ARG A 251 11.26 -10.67 14.88
N GLU A 252 11.67 -11.85 14.42
CA GLU A 252 13.05 -12.31 14.54
C GLU A 252 14.05 -11.30 13.95
N HIS A 253 13.74 -10.77 12.77
CA HIS A 253 14.64 -9.87 12.05
C HIS A 253 14.51 -8.39 12.42
N CYS A 254 13.41 -7.94 13.03
CA CYS A 254 13.11 -6.51 13.19
C CYS A 254 12.85 -6.05 14.63
N SER A 255 12.70 -6.96 15.61
CA SER A 255 12.36 -6.59 17.00
C SER A 255 13.41 -5.71 17.69
N PHE A 256 14.66 -5.70 17.20
CA PHE A 256 15.70 -4.83 17.71
C PHE A 256 15.55 -3.36 17.25
N LEU A 257 14.73 -3.09 16.21
CA LEU A 257 14.53 -1.74 15.67
C LEU A 257 13.52 -0.94 16.50
N ALA A 258 12.37 -1.54 16.83
CA ALA A 258 11.28 -0.92 17.58
C ALA A 258 10.22 -1.96 17.97
N PRO A 259 9.30 -1.64 18.91
CA PRO A 259 8.15 -2.49 19.22
C PRO A 259 7.30 -2.77 17.97
N ILE A 260 6.89 -4.04 17.80
CA ILE A 260 6.07 -4.48 16.66
C ILE A 260 4.62 -4.66 17.12
N PHE A 261 3.69 -4.03 16.41
CA PHE A 261 2.25 -4.17 16.64
C PHE A 261 1.58 -4.72 15.39
N ILE A 262 0.68 -5.68 15.58
CA ILE A 262 -0.03 -6.36 14.50
C ILE A 262 -1.49 -5.93 14.51
N TYR A 263 -1.97 -5.46 13.36
CA TYR A 263 -3.34 -5.04 13.07
C TYR A 263 -3.82 -5.79 11.82
N PRO A 264 -4.16 -7.09 11.92
CA PRO A 264 -4.45 -7.91 10.75
C PRO A 264 -5.70 -7.43 10.03
N GLY A 265 -5.72 -7.65 8.71
CA GLY A 265 -6.85 -7.32 7.85
C GLY A 265 -6.82 -5.88 7.32
N GLU A 266 -7.88 -5.58 6.59
CA GLU A 266 -8.09 -4.29 5.93
C GLU A 266 -9.52 -3.83 6.25
N ASP A 267 -9.65 -2.76 7.02
CA ASP A 267 -10.94 -2.09 7.24
C ASP A 267 -11.04 -0.84 6.34
N GLU A 268 -11.04 -1.07 5.03
CA GLU A 268 -11.14 0.04 4.06
C GLU A 268 -12.46 0.81 4.22
N MET A 269 -13.57 0.12 4.46
CA MET A 269 -14.87 0.77 4.63
C MET A 269 -14.89 1.64 5.89
N GLY A 270 -14.34 1.15 7.00
CA GLY A 270 -14.16 1.93 8.21
C GLY A 270 -13.23 3.12 8.00
N ALA A 271 -12.11 2.94 7.31
CA ALA A 271 -11.19 4.01 6.97
C ALA A 271 -11.84 5.11 6.11
N LEU A 272 -12.60 4.73 5.07
CA LEU A 272 -13.37 5.67 4.25
C LEU A 272 -14.42 6.39 5.10
N MET A 273 -15.19 5.66 5.91
CA MET A 273 -16.20 6.24 6.80
C MET A 273 -15.61 7.27 7.75
N LEU A 274 -14.49 6.97 8.40
CA LEU A 274 -13.83 7.89 9.34
C LEU A 274 -13.33 9.15 8.62
N ASN A 275 -12.81 9.03 7.40
CA ASN A 275 -12.42 10.19 6.58
C ASN A 275 -13.65 11.05 6.21
N ALA A 276 -14.78 10.45 5.82
CA ALA A 276 -16.02 11.20 5.55
C ALA A 276 -16.55 11.89 6.81
N LEU A 277 -16.56 11.19 7.95
CA LEU A 277 -17.02 11.74 9.23
C LEU A 277 -16.16 12.93 9.68
N SER A 278 -14.84 12.88 9.48
CA SER A 278 -13.96 14.00 9.84
C SER A 278 -14.27 15.27 9.05
N VAL A 279 -14.70 15.13 7.79
CA VAL A 279 -15.17 16.26 6.97
C VAL A 279 -16.51 16.75 7.47
N LEU A 280 -17.48 15.87 7.69
CA LEU A 280 -18.84 16.25 8.15
C LEU A 280 -18.82 16.90 9.53
N ARG A 281 -17.85 16.58 10.39
CA ARG A 281 -17.65 17.18 11.72
C ARG A 281 -16.83 18.48 11.69
N GLY A 282 -16.32 18.86 10.51
CA GLY A 282 -15.46 20.05 10.40
C GLY A 282 -14.05 19.86 10.96
N GLU A 283 -13.65 18.63 11.28
CA GLU A 283 -12.29 18.29 11.77
C GLU A 283 -11.25 18.39 10.64
N ARG A 284 -11.68 18.22 9.39
CA ARG A 284 -10.87 18.33 8.17
C ARG A 284 -11.61 19.12 7.09
N THR A 285 -10.87 19.95 6.38
CA THR A 285 -11.36 20.62 5.18
C THR A 285 -11.05 19.76 3.95
N PRO A 286 -12.04 19.42 3.10
CA PRO A 286 -11.79 18.75 1.85
C PRO A 286 -10.84 19.56 0.97
N LYS A 287 -9.89 18.89 0.34
CA LYS A 287 -9.00 19.48 -0.65
C LYS A 287 -9.68 19.54 -2.02
N VAL A 288 -9.20 20.44 -2.86
CA VAL A 288 -9.63 20.58 -4.26
C VAL A 288 -8.59 19.89 -5.15
N TYR A 289 -9.07 19.01 -6.01
CA TYR A 289 -8.22 18.40 -7.04
C TYR A 289 -8.14 19.31 -8.26
N ALA A 290 -6.90 19.56 -8.74
CA ALA A 290 -6.62 20.46 -9.86
C ALA A 290 -5.81 19.78 -10.96
#